data_19b0030e5962bcfa41ccf552eba15ac2
#
_entry.id   19b0030e5962bcfa41ccf552eba15ac2
#
_cell.length_a   1.000
_cell.length_b   1.000
_cell.length_c   1.000
_cell.angle_alpha   90.00
_cell.angle_beta   90.00
_cell.angle_gamma   90.00
#
_symmetry.space_group_name_H-M   'P 1'
#
loop_
_entity.id
_entity.type
_entity.pdbx_description
1 polymer ?
#
loop_
_entity_poly.entity_id
_entity_poly.type
_entity_poly.pdbx_seq_one_letter_code
_entity_poly.pdbx_strand_id
1 'polypeptide(L)'
;MGDTISTQMGFADLMVSQRRSKASFLDDVDKLVDWRPMEKILNRNYKKKASADGRPAYPALPLFKMLLIQRWYNLSDPGLEEAVNDRISFLRFTGFSLENSIPDETTICRFRNELGKLNLFEKLLDKINEQLQSKQLLVRTGAIVDAGLVSSARRPRKIIDVMPEDRKEEESVVVSDSKLTYSDDTEAAWVRKGNRPHYGYKMHMATDRAGFVLGGHVTPANLSDTGEFTRLMQSLDLQPHAAVLADKGYASAKNRDYLQERGYTDGIMSRAVRGRSLTEEEKARNRSISIYRYVVEQTFGTLKRRYGLFRARYVGRLKTEAELLLCSIALNLRKAATMLS
;
A
#
# COMPACT_ATOMS: atom_id res chain seq x y z
N MET A 1 22.04 -16.29 -29.71
CA MET A 1 22.46 -16.75 -28.38
C MET A 1 21.82 -15.77 -27.38
N GLY A 2 20.75 -16.21 -26.68
CA GLY A 2 20.07 -15.35 -25.74
C GLY A 2 20.88 -15.23 -24.47
N ASP A 3 21.25 -14.03 -24.09
CA ASP A 3 21.84 -13.72 -22.79
C ASP A 3 20.81 -14.05 -21.69
N THR A 4 20.91 -15.26 -21.20
CA THR A 4 20.26 -15.64 -19.94
C THR A 4 20.88 -14.74 -18.88
N ILE A 5 20.08 -13.94 -18.16
CA ILE A 5 20.56 -13.16 -17.01
C ILE A 5 21.22 -14.18 -16.07
N SER A 6 22.53 -14.23 -16.11
CA SER A 6 23.32 -15.17 -15.34
C SER A 6 23.20 -14.80 -13.86
N THR A 7 22.73 -15.71 -13.03
CA THR A 7 22.84 -15.66 -11.57
C THR A 7 24.25 -16.00 -11.09
N GLN A 8 25.22 -16.22 -12.01
CA GLN A 8 26.61 -16.42 -11.66
C GLN A 8 27.23 -15.08 -11.20
N MET A 9 27.79 -15.07 -10.02
CA MET A 9 28.56 -13.94 -9.51
C MET A 9 29.77 -13.69 -10.42
N GLY A 10 29.83 -12.54 -11.04
CA GLY A 10 31.01 -12.09 -11.80
C GLY A 10 32.19 -11.81 -10.88
N PHE A 11 33.40 -11.69 -11.46
CA PHE A 11 34.60 -11.34 -10.70
C PHE A 11 34.44 -9.99 -9.96
N ALA A 12 33.77 -9.02 -10.57
CA ALA A 12 33.44 -7.73 -9.96
C ALA A 12 32.53 -7.90 -8.72
N ASP A 13 31.54 -8.79 -8.77
CA ASP A 13 30.64 -9.08 -7.64
C ASP A 13 31.40 -9.72 -6.45
N LEU A 14 32.38 -10.60 -6.75
CA LEU A 14 33.28 -11.19 -5.76
C LEU A 14 34.11 -10.11 -5.05
N MET A 15 34.71 -9.18 -5.80
CA MET A 15 35.50 -8.08 -5.24
C MET A 15 34.64 -7.14 -4.38
N VAL A 16 33.37 -6.91 -4.77
CA VAL A 16 32.41 -6.12 -4.00
C VAL A 16 31.95 -6.85 -2.75
N SER A 17 31.77 -8.19 -2.80
CA SER A 17 31.37 -8.99 -1.63
C SER A 17 32.42 -8.98 -0.53
N GLN A 18 33.70 -8.83 -0.89
CA GLN A 18 34.81 -8.74 0.05
C GLN A 18 34.91 -7.38 0.76
N ARG A 19 34.23 -6.33 0.24
CA ARG A 19 34.21 -5.03 0.93
C ARG A 19 33.44 -5.15 2.25
N ARG A 20 34.13 -4.94 3.38
CA ARG A 20 33.49 -4.83 4.71
C ARG A 20 32.61 -3.57 4.73
N SER A 21 31.33 -3.68 4.34
CA SER A 21 30.35 -2.65 4.60
C SER A 21 29.67 -2.93 5.95
N LYS A 22 29.38 -1.88 6.70
CA LYS A 22 28.49 -1.99 7.87
C LYS A 22 27.18 -2.65 7.41
N ALA A 23 26.69 -3.65 8.18
CA ALA A 23 25.44 -4.32 7.87
C ALA A 23 24.35 -3.28 7.59
N SER A 24 23.68 -3.41 6.46
CA SER A 24 22.63 -2.48 6.09
C SER A 24 21.27 -3.07 6.47
N PHE A 25 20.31 -2.21 6.72
CA PHE A 25 18.93 -2.61 6.90
C PHE A 25 18.42 -3.56 5.79
N LEU A 26 18.91 -3.42 4.56
CA LEU A 26 18.55 -4.31 3.45
C LEU A 26 19.08 -5.74 3.66
N ASP A 27 20.29 -5.87 4.25
CA ASP A 27 20.86 -7.18 4.59
C ASP A 27 20.03 -7.86 5.68
N ASP A 28 19.53 -7.09 6.65
CA ASP A 28 18.69 -7.61 7.73
C ASP A 28 17.34 -8.10 7.18
N VAL A 29 16.73 -7.36 6.28
CA VAL A 29 15.50 -7.79 5.57
C VAL A 29 15.77 -9.04 4.73
N ASP A 30 16.89 -9.11 4.03
CA ASP A 30 17.20 -10.23 3.14
C ASP A 30 17.43 -11.54 3.93
N LYS A 31 18.04 -11.44 5.12
CA LYS A 31 18.19 -12.57 6.06
C LYS A 31 16.86 -12.95 6.73
N LEU A 32 15.99 -11.98 6.96
CA LEU A 32 14.70 -12.19 7.63
C LEU A 32 13.74 -13.02 6.78
N VAL A 33 13.72 -12.78 5.46
CA VAL A 33 12.69 -13.26 4.54
C VAL A 33 13.19 -14.42 3.68
N ASP A 34 12.46 -15.54 3.68
CA ASP A 34 12.60 -16.52 2.60
C ASP A 34 11.84 -16.03 1.36
N TRP A 35 12.57 -15.58 0.35
CA TRP A 35 12.01 -15.02 -0.88
C TRP A 35 11.42 -16.06 -1.85
N ARG A 36 11.73 -17.34 -1.70
CA ARG A 36 11.27 -18.41 -2.60
C ARG A 36 9.75 -18.52 -2.74
N PRO A 37 8.95 -18.40 -1.65
CA PRO A 37 7.50 -18.41 -1.78
C PRO A 37 6.96 -17.24 -2.59
N MET A 38 7.54 -16.01 -2.42
CA MET A 38 7.16 -14.82 -3.19
C MET A 38 7.53 -14.98 -4.65
N GLU A 39 8.73 -15.51 -4.93
CA GLU A 39 9.17 -15.79 -6.30
C GLU A 39 8.23 -16.76 -7.01
N LYS A 40 7.80 -17.83 -6.33
CA LYS A 40 6.81 -18.78 -6.88
C LYS A 40 5.48 -18.10 -7.21
N ILE A 41 4.98 -17.21 -6.32
CA ILE A 41 3.74 -16.45 -6.56
C ILE A 41 3.93 -15.55 -7.79
N LEU A 42 5.02 -14.82 -7.86
CA LEU A 42 5.32 -13.91 -8.96
C LEU A 42 5.45 -14.65 -10.29
N ASN A 43 6.28 -15.69 -10.36
CA ASN A 43 6.54 -16.46 -11.59
C ASN A 43 5.29 -17.21 -12.11
N ARG A 44 4.41 -17.66 -11.20
CA ARG A 44 3.16 -18.32 -11.57
C ARG A 44 2.15 -17.37 -12.21
N ASN A 45 2.05 -16.15 -11.71
CA ASN A 45 0.98 -15.21 -12.05
C ASN A 45 1.44 -14.12 -13.03
N TYR A 46 2.70 -13.67 -12.95
CA TYR A 46 3.28 -12.68 -13.84
C TYR A 46 3.99 -13.38 -15.00
N LYS A 47 3.24 -13.64 -16.07
CA LYS A 47 3.80 -14.18 -17.31
C LYS A 47 4.00 -13.05 -18.30
N LYS A 48 5.22 -12.57 -18.46
CA LYS A 48 5.54 -11.68 -19.55
C LYS A 48 5.49 -12.50 -20.85
N LYS A 49 4.74 -12.05 -21.85
CA LYS A 49 4.80 -12.63 -23.19
C LYS A 49 6.23 -12.44 -23.70
N ALA A 50 6.99 -13.51 -23.79
CA ALA A 50 8.25 -13.49 -24.50
C ALA A 50 7.91 -13.21 -25.97
N SER A 51 8.38 -12.09 -26.52
CA SER A 51 8.44 -11.92 -27.98
C SER A 51 9.54 -12.85 -28.49
N ALA A 52 9.28 -13.57 -29.57
CA ALA A 52 10.26 -14.50 -30.15
C ALA A 52 11.59 -13.80 -30.51
N ASP A 53 11.53 -12.50 -30.81
CA ASP A 53 12.67 -11.68 -31.23
C ASP A 53 13.04 -10.57 -30.23
N GLY A 54 12.55 -10.61 -28.97
CA GLY A 54 12.73 -9.54 -28.00
C GLY A 54 13.76 -9.85 -26.90
N ARG A 55 14.28 -8.80 -26.25
CA ARG A 55 15.15 -8.92 -25.07
C ARG A 55 14.48 -9.79 -23.99
N PRO A 56 15.22 -10.72 -23.33
CA PRO A 56 14.69 -11.51 -22.23
C PRO A 56 14.03 -10.65 -21.15
N ALA A 57 12.90 -11.14 -20.60
CA ALA A 57 12.21 -10.44 -19.55
C ALA A 57 13.02 -10.46 -18.25
N TYR A 58 13.07 -9.33 -17.54
CA TYR A 58 13.67 -9.29 -16.21
C TYR A 58 12.94 -10.25 -15.26
N PRO A 59 13.68 -10.92 -14.35
CA PRO A 59 13.09 -11.77 -13.33
C PRO A 59 12.15 -10.97 -12.41
N ALA A 60 11.01 -11.58 -12.04
CA ALA A 60 9.98 -10.86 -11.30
C ALA A 60 10.36 -10.53 -9.84
N LEU A 61 11.14 -11.40 -9.18
CA LEU A 61 11.57 -11.15 -7.80
C LEU A 61 12.52 -9.95 -7.67
N PRO A 62 13.58 -9.80 -8.49
CA PRO A 62 14.38 -8.57 -8.53
C PRO A 62 13.55 -7.30 -8.75
N LEU A 63 12.59 -7.31 -9.67
CA LEU A 63 11.67 -6.19 -9.89
C LEU A 63 10.83 -5.89 -8.64
N PHE A 64 10.32 -6.90 -7.96
CA PHE A 64 9.58 -6.71 -6.71
C PHE A 64 10.47 -6.12 -5.60
N LYS A 65 11.69 -6.60 -5.45
CA LYS A 65 12.67 -6.04 -4.50
C LYS A 65 13.00 -4.57 -4.84
N MET A 66 13.08 -4.19 -6.12
CA MET A 66 13.19 -2.79 -6.53
C MET A 66 12.00 -1.95 -6.05
N LEU A 67 10.75 -2.44 -6.17
CA LEU A 67 9.58 -1.73 -5.65
C LEU A 67 9.65 -1.53 -4.13
N LEU A 68 10.21 -2.47 -3.36
CA LEU A 68 10.44 -2.29 -1.93
C LEU A 68 11.47 -1.19 -1.65
N ILE A 69 12.60 -1.17 -2.37
CA ILE A 69 13.58 -0.08 -2.30
C ILE A 69 12.90 1.25 -2.58
N GLN A 70 12.08 1.32 -3.63
CA GLN A 70 11.35 2.52 -3.98
C GLN A 70 10.54 3.08 -2.80
N ARG A 71 9.85 2.22 -2.03
CA ARG A 71 9.06 2.64 -0.87
C ARG A 71 9.93 3.04 0.31
N TRP A 72 10.97 2.27 0.65
CA TRP A 72 11.84 2.56 1.79
C TRP A 72 12.62 3.87 1.64
N TYR A 73 13.02 4.20 0.42
CA TYR A 73 13.83 5.39 0.10
C TYR A 73 13.01 6.51 -0.56
N ASN A 74 11.70 6.31 -0.72
CA ASN A 74 10.76 7.28 -1.29
C ASN A 74 11.17 7.81 -2.68
N LEU A 75 11.68 6.92 -3.54
CA LEU A 75 12.18 7.25 -4.86
C LEU A 75 11.05 7.37 -5.90
N SER A 76 11.23 8.20 -6.93
CA SER A 76 10.44 8.17 -8.16
C SER A 76 10.81 6.96 -9.01
N ASP A 77 10.09 6.70 -10.11
CA ASP A 77 10.46 5.60 -11.01
C ASP A 77 11.83 5.85 -11.67
N PRO A 78 12.13 7.07 -12.24
CA PRO A 78 13.47 7.39 -12.73
C PRO A 78 14.54 7.36 -11.63
N GLY A 79 14.25 7.94 -10.46
CA GLY A 79 15.20 7.94 -9.34
C GLY A 79 15.48 6.56 -8.76
N LEU A 80 14.57 5.58 -8.94
CA LEU A 80 14.83 4.18 -8.58
C LEU A 80 15.81 3.54 -9.56
N GLU A 81 15.63 3.74 -10.86
CA GLU A 81 16.55 3.27 -11.89
C GLU A 81 17.95 3.79 -11.64
N GLU A 82 18.11 5.12 -11.48
CA GLU A 82 19.39 5.77 -11.17
C GLU A 82 20.01 5.20 -9.87
N ALA A 83 19.24 5.15 -8.79
CA ALA A 83 19.75 4.69 -7.49
C ALA A 83 20.16 3.21 -7.47
N VAL A 84 19.52 2.34 -8.25
CA VAL A 84 19.93 0.93 -8.36
C VAL A 84 21.19 0.80 -9.20
N ASN A 85 21.39 1.63 -10.23
CA ASN A 85 22.64 1.67 -10.98
C ASN A 85 23.82 2.13 -10.12
N ASP A 86 23.62 3.13 -9.25
CA ASP A 86 24.72 3.76 -8.51
C ASP A 86 25.09 3.04 -7.22
N ARG A 87 24.10 2.33 -6.57
CA ARG A 87 24.28 1.80 -5.22
C ARG A 87 24.47 0.29 -5.21
N ILE A 88 25.67 -0.14 -4.92
CA ILE A 88 26.04 -1.56 -4.76
C ILE A 88 25.13 -2.29 -3.76
N SER A 89 24.71 -1.64 -2.66
CA SER A 89 23.79 -2.24 -1.69
C SER A 89 22.43 -2.54 -2.28
N PHE A 90 21.95 -1.76 -3.25
CA PHE A 90 20.70 -1.99 -3.94
C PHE A 90 20.83 -3.11 -4.96
N LEU A 91 21.93 -3.14 -5.73
CA LEU A 91 22.23 -4.25 -6.63
C LEU A 91 22.25 -5.57 -5.86
N ARG A 92 22.99 -5.64 -4.73
CA ARG A 92 23.08 -6.84 -3.90
C ARG A 92 21.72 -7.28 -3.37
N PHE A 93 20.91 -6.35 -2.86
CA PHE A 93 19.58 -6.68 -2.35
C PHE A 93 18.62 -7.15 -3.44
N THR A 94 18.66 -6.55 -4.62
CA THR A 94 17.81 -6.93 -5.76
C THR A 94 18.28 -8.23 -6.41
N GLY A 95 19.56 -8.56 -6.31
CA GLY A 95 20.17 -9.71 -6.96
C GLY A 95 20.60 -9.46 -8.40
N PHE A 96 20.66 -8.19 -8.83
CA PHE A 96 21.29 -7.83 -10.11
C PHE A 96 22.82 -7.85 -9.96
N SER A 97 23.50 -8.39 -10.99
CA SER A 97 24.94 -8.25 -11.15
C SER A 97 25.32 -6.89 -11.70
N LEU A 98 26.55 -6.43 -11.43
CA LEU A 98 27.12 -5.23 -12.04
C LEU A 98 27.19 -5.30 -13.58
N GLU A 99 27.21 -6.51 -14.15
CA GLU A 99 27.26 -6.74 -15.58
C GLU A 99 25.86 -6.69 -16.24
N ASN A 100 24.80 -6.77 -15.41
CA ASN A 100 23.43 -6.78 -15.91
C ASN A 100 22.93 -5.35 -16.13
N SER A 101 22.19 -5.15 -17.22
CA SER A 101 21.44 -3.92 -17.38
C SER A 101 20.30 -3.87 -16.37
N ILE A 102 20.11 -2.71 -15.76
CA ILE A 102 19.02 -2.44 -14.82
C ILE A 102 17.72 -2.14 -15.57
N PRO A 103 16.55 -2.57 -15.08
CA PRO A 103 15.25 -2.22 -15.64
C PRO A 103 15.02 -0.71 -15.65
N ASP A 104 14.53 -0.20 -16.76
CA ASP A 104 14.16 1.20 -16.93
C ASP A 104 12.87 1.55 -16.14
N GLU A 105 12.61 2.85 -15.98
CA GLU A 105 11.43 3.38 -15.30
C GLU A 105 10.11 2.84 -15.87
N THR A 106 10.05 2.65 -17.20
CA THR A 106 8.84 2.17 -17.87
C THR A 106 8.57 0.70 -17.57
N THR A 107 9.62 -0.10 -17.47
CA THR A 107 9.54 -1.52 -17.06
C THR A 107 9.06 -1.62 -15.60
N ILE A 108 9.61 -0.80 -14.70
CA ILE A 108 9.20 -0.73 -13.29
C ILE A 108 7.72 -0.34 -13.18
N CYS A 109 7.31 0.70 -13.91
CA CYS A 109 5.93 1.18 -13.94
C CYS A 109 4.96 0.11 -14.44
N ARG A 110 5.28 -0.56 -15.56
CA ARG A 110 4.45 -1.65 -16.14
C ARG A 110 4.35 -2.83 -15.19
N PHE A 111 5.46 -3.26 -14.59
CA PHE A 111 5.47 -4.35 -13.62
C PHE A 111 4.58 -4.05 -12.42
N ARG A 112 4.73 -2.89 -11.79
CA ARG A 112 3.89 -2.47 -10.66
C ARG A 112 2.40 -2.46 -11.01
N ASN A 113 2.05 -1.89 -12.16
CA ASN A 113 0.66 -1.84 -12.61
C ASN A 113 0.07 -3.22 -12.86
N GLU A 114 0.85 -4.14 -13.39
CA GLU A 114 0.42 -5.51 -13.65
C GLU A 114 0.21 -6.29 -12.35
N LEU A 115 1.11 -6.15 -11.37
CA LEU A 115 0.91 -6.75 -10.04
C LEU A 115 -0.39 -6.22 -9.37
N GLY A 116 -0.68 -4.92 -9.53
CA GLY A 116 -1.92 -4.34 -9.02
C GLY A 116 -3.17 -4.91 -9.69
N LYS A 117 -3.18 -5.03 -11.03
CA LYS A 117 -4.29 -5.64 -11.79
C LYS A 117 -4.55 -7.10 -11.41
N LEU A 118 -3.51 -7.84 -11.10
CA LEU A 118 -3.57 -9.25 -10.73
C LEU A 118 -3.81 -9.46 -9.21
N ASN A 119 -4.00 -8.40 -8.44
CA ASN A 119 -4.13 -8.42 -6.96
C ASN A 119 -3.00 -9.19 -6.25
N LEU A 120 -1.78 -9.11 -6.80
CA LEU A 120 -0.65 -9.87 -6.26
C LEU A 120 -0.06 -9.24 -4.99
N PHE A 121 -0.23 -7.96 -4.76
CA PHE A 121 0.29 -7.31 -3.55
C PHE A 121 -0.39 -7.84 -2.28
N GLU A 122 -1.69 -8.17 -2.32
CA GLU A 122 -2.40 -8.80 -1.21
C GLU A 122 -1.79 -10.18 -0.91
N LYS A 123 -1.65 -11.03 -1.92
CA LYS A 123 -1.04 -12.37 -1.77
C LYS A 123 0.40 -12.32 -1.26
N LEU A 124 1.18 -11.30 -1.69
CA LEU A 124 2.55 -11.11 -1.23
C LEU A 124 2.58 -10.62 0.22
N LEU A 125 1.67 -9.72 0.62
CA LEU A 125 1.52 -9.28 2.01
C LEU A 125 1.19 -10.46 2.92
N ASP A 126 0.20 -11.28 2.53
CA ASP A 126 -0.20 -12.45 3.31
C ASP A 126 0.96 -13.43 3.48
N LYS A 127 1.70 -13.71 2.39
CA LYS A 127 2.82 -14.65 2.46
C LYS A 127 3.98 -14.14 3.32
N ILE A 128 4.21 -12.83 3.33
CA ILE A 128 5.19 -12.20 4.23
C ILE A 128 4.67 -12.25 5.67
N ASN A 129 3.40 -11.93 5.89
CA ASN A 129 2.78 -11.99 7.21
C ASN A 129 2.80 -13.40 7.82
N GLU A 130 2.60 -14.45 7.02
CA GLU A 130 2.76 -15.86 7.45
C GLU A 130 4.19 -16.12 7.97
N GLN A 131 5.21 -15.63 7.27
CA GLN A 131 6.60 -15.79 7.72
C GLN A 131 6.88 -14.99 9.00
N LEU A 132 6.37 -13.77 9.11
CA LEU A 132 6.50 -12.96 10.32
C LEU A 132 5.79 -13.60 11.51
N GLN A 133 4.63 -14.24 11.27
CA GLN A 133 3.91 -15.00 12.28
C GLN A 133 4.68 -16.23 12.73
N SER A 134 5.28 -17.00 11.82
CA SER A 134 6.11 -18.17 12.17
C SER A 134 7.33 -17.81 13.00
N LYS A 135 7.81 -16.57 12.92
CA LYS A 135 8.88 -16.00 13.72
C LYS A 135 8.38 -15.28 14.99
N GLN A 136 7.09 -15.37 15.30
CA GLN A 136 6.43 -14.75 16.47
C GLN A 136 6.55 -13.21 16.51
N LEU A 137 6.81 -12.56 15.37
CA LEU A 137 6.91 -11.10 15.26
C LEU A 137 5.52 -10.47 15.04
N LEU A 138 4.65 -11.15 14.26
CA LEU A 138 3.28 -10.75 13.97
C LEU A 138 2.31 -11.73 14.63
N VAL A 139 1.21 -11.23 15.15
CA VAL A 139 0.18 -12.05 15.79
C VAL A 139 -1.19 -11.87 15.13
N ARG A 140 -1.92 -12.96 14.97
CA ARG A 140 -3.28 -12.98 14.39
C ARG A 140 -4.38 -13.24 15.45
N THR A 141 -4.05 -13.04 16.72
CA THR A 141 -5.00 -13.20 17.84
C THR A 141 -5.92 -12.00 18.02
N GLY A 142 -5.76 -10.97 17.23
CA GLY A 142 -6.61 -9.78 17.22
C GLY A 142 -6.29 -8.86 16.07
N ALA A 143 -7.22 -7.96 15.78
CA ALA A 143 -7.10 -6.93 14.78
C ALA A 143 -7.61 -5.59 15.29
N ILE A 144 -6.89 -4.51 14.96
CA ILE A 144 -7.32 -3.14 15.23
C ILE A 144 -7.63 -2.51 13.87
N VAL A 145 -8.90 -2.19 13.66
CA VAL A 145 -9.44 -1.70 12.38
C VAL A 145 -9.67 -0.20 12.44
N ASP A 146 -9.20 0.50 11.42
CA ASP A 146 -9.46 1.93 11.26
C ASP A 146 -9.43 2.34 9.78
N ALA A 147 -9.90 3.57 9.48
CA ALA A 147 -9.87 4.14 8.14
C ALA A 147 -9.17 5.50 8.12
N GLY A 148 -8.36 5.70 7.07
CA GLY A 148 -7.61 6.94 6.86
C GLY A 148 -7.86 7.53 5.48
N LEU A 149 -7.95 8.86 5.40
CA LEU A 149 -8.04 9.56 4.11
C LEU A 149 -6.68 9.69 3.44
N VAL A 150 -6.67 9.53 2.12
CA VAL A 150 -5.56 9.83 1.23
C VAL A 150 -6.07 10.73 0.09
N SER A 151 -5.38 11.85 -0.13
CA SER A 151 -5.76 12.78 -1.21
C SER A 151 -5.44 12.16 -2.57
N SER A 152 -6.31 12.37 -3.57
CA SER A 152 -6.01 11.94 -4.93
C SER A 152 -4.81 12.68 -5.51
N ALA A 153 -4.11 12.03 -6.45
CA ALA A 153 -3.04 12.64 -7.25
C ALA A 153 -3.55 13.81 -8.09
N ARG A 154 -4.80 13.74 -8.56
CA ARG A 154 -5.43 14.75 -9.40
C ARG A 154 -6.78 15.15 -8.84
N ARG A 155 -6.98 16.45 -8.71
CA ARG A 155 -8.17 17.07 -8.16
C ARG A 155 -8.95 17.76 -9.30
N PRO A 156 -10.30 17.67 -9.34
CA PRO A 156 -11.08 18.46 -10.27
C PRO A 156 -10.77 19.95 -10.07
N ARG A 157 -10.54 20.66 -11.17
CA ARG A 157 -10.34 22.11 -11.16
C ARG A 157 -11.69 22.76 -11.47
N LYS A 158 -11.99 23.90 -10.84
CA LYS A 158 -13.08 24.76 -11.28
C LYS A 158 -12.73 25.27 -12.68
N ILE A 159 -13.65 25.13 -13.62
CA ILE A 159 -13.57 25.81 -14.90
C ILE A 159 -13.83 27.29 -14.56
N ILE A 160 -12.84 28.14 -14.75
CA ILE A 160 -13.03 29.58 -14.74
C ILE A 160 -13.36 29.93 -16.18
N ASP A 161 -14.61 30.22 -16.45
CA ASP A 161 -15.01 30.85 -17.71
C ASP A 161 -14.40 32.25 -17.69
N VAL A 162 -13.30 32.42 -18.37
CA VAL A 162 -12.72 33.75 -18.64
C VAL A 162 -13.56 34.32 -19.79
N MET A 163 -14.63 35.02 -19.46
CA MET A 163 -15.30 35.88 -20.44
C MET A 163 -14.38 37.08 -20.65
N PRO A 164 -13.91 37.35 -21.87
CA PRO A 164 -13.18 38.60 -22.14
C PRO A 164 -14.17 39.76 -21.96
N GLU A 165 -13.88 40.65 -21.04
CA GLU A 165 -14.73 41.82 -20.73
C GLU A 165 -14.85 42.84 -21.86
N ASP A 166 -14.09 42.72 -22.96
CA ASP A 166 -14.11 43.65 -24.09
C ASP A 166 -14.15 42.92 -25.43
N ARG A 167 -15.34 42.50 -25.88
CA ARG A 167 -15.57 42.31 -27.32
C ARG A 167 -16.63 43.26 -27.80
N LYS A 168 -16.18 44.31 -28.53
CA LYS A 168 -17.05 45.06 -29.45
C LYS A 168 -17.62 44.06 -30.49
N GLU A 169 -18.91 44.12 -30.67
CA GLU A 169 -19.65 43.39 -31.70
C GLU A 169 -19.12 43.74 -33.07
N GLU A 170 -18.29 42.92 -33.66
CA GLU A 170 -18.04 42.82 -35.10
C GLU A 170 -16.85 41.86 -35.34
N GLU A 171 -17.14 40.56 -35.28
CA GLU A 171 -16.49 39.53 -36.11
C GLU A 171 -16.99 38.15 -35.65
N SER A 172 -17.71 37.46 -36.53
CA SER A 172 -18.15 36.10 -36.33
C SER A 172 -16.96 35.15 -36.42
N VAL A 173 -16.21 35.04 -35.33
CA VAL A 173 -15.24 33.98 -35.16
C VAL A 173 -15.96 32.78 -34.59
N VAL A 174 -16.01 31.68 -35.34
CA VAL A 174 -16.45 30.38 -34.87
C VAL A 174 -15.49 29.97 -33.75
N VAL A 175 -15.89 30.27 -32.51
CA VAL A 175 -15.20 29.74 -31.32
C VAL A 175 -15.57 28.26 -31.25
N SER A 176 -14.65 27.41 -31.69
CA SER A 176 -14.75 25.99 -31.37
C SER A 176 -14.80 25.84 -29.85
N ASP A 177 -15.86 25.25 -29.33
CA ASP A 177 -16.05 24.88 -27.93
C ASP A 177 -15.00 23.82 -27.54
N SER A 178 -13.73 24.19 -27.50
CA SER A 178 -12.69 23.37 -26.92
C SER A 178 -12.78 23.52 -25.40
N LYS A 179 -13.71 22.78 -24.78
CA LYS A 179 -13.68 22.56 -23.35
C LYS A 179 -12.34 21.93 -22.99
N LEU A 180 -11.45 22.70 -22.39
CA LEU A 180 -10.25 22.20 -21.76
C LEU A 180 -10.66 21.26 -20.62
N THR A 181 -10.83 19.98 -20.93
CA THR A 181 -11.07 18.93 -19.93
C THR A 181 -9.76 18.57 -19.29
N TYR A 182 -9.54 19.02 -18.07
CA TYR A 182 -8.45 18.52 -17.24
C TYR A 182 -8.78 17.08 -16.84
N SER A 183 -7.84 16.15 -17.06
CA SER A 183 -8.01 14.78 -16.59
C SER A 183 -7.97 14.79 -15.06
N ASP A 184 -9.08 14.58 -14.44
CA ASP A 184 -9.25 14.35 -13.00
C ASP A 184 -9.21 12.84 -12.69
N ASP A 185 -9.25 12.53 -11.41
CA ASP A 185 -9.30 11.14 -10.93
C ASP A 185 -10.78 10.78 -10.70
N THR A 186 -11.45 10.29 -11.74
CA THR A 186 -12.89 10.01 -11.73
C THR A 186 -13.33 8.93 -10.72
N GLU A 187 -12.40 8.10 -10.22
CA GLU A 187 -12.69 7.10 -9.20
C GLU A 187 -12.58 7.66 -7.77
N ALA A 188 -12.01 8.86 -7.62
CA ALA A 188 -11.93 9.55 -6.34
C ALA A 188 -13.24 10.31 -6.03
N ALA A 189 -13.49 10.58 -4.75
CA ALA A 189 -14.71 11.29 -4.34
C ALA A 189 -14.42 12.38 -3.31
N TRP A 190 -15.35 13.33 -3.22
CA TRP A 190 -15.35 14.34 -2.19
C TRP A 190 -15.92 13.80 -0.87
N VAL A 191 -15.24 14.11 0.23
CA VAL A 191 -15.73 13.90 1.60
C VAL A 191 -15.41 15.11 2.44
N ARG A 192 -16.28 15.45 3.39
CA ARG A 192 -16.05 16.50 4.36
C ARG A 192 -15.61 15.90 5.70
N LYS A 193 -14.43 16.29 6.18
CA LYS A 193 -13.95 15.93 7.52
C LYS A 193 -13.81 17.22 8.35
N GLY A 194 -14.71 17.37 9.32
CA GLY A 194 -14.85 18.68 10.00
C GLY A 194 -15.24 19.76 8.99
N ASN A 195 -14.50 20.87 9.00
CA ASN A 195 -14.73 21.99 8.07
C ASN A 195 -13.93 21.92 6.76
N ARG A 196 -13.15 20.84 6.54
CA ARG A 196 -12.26 20.73 5.36
C ARG A 196 -12.80 19.72 4.37
N PRO A 197 -12.99 20.11 3.08
CA PRO A 197 -13.29 19.18 2.01
C PRO A 197 -12.02 18.45 1.58
N HIS A 198 -12.12 17.14 1.37
CA HIS A 198 -11.06 16.28 0.85
C HIS A 198 -11.54 15.60 -0.41
N TYR A 199 -10.73 15.60 -1.46
CA TYR A 199 -10.95 14.82 -2.68
C TYR A 199 -9.94 13.70 -2.75
N GLY A 200 -10.41 12.46 -2.82
CA GLY A 200 -9.51 11.32 -2.84
C GLY A 200 -10.18 10.01 -2.46
N TYR A 201 -9.45 9.24 -1.70
CA TYR A 201 -9.80 7.88 -1.31
C TYR A 201 -9.77 7.71 0.21
N LYS A 202 -10.36 6.61 0.64
CA LYS A 202 -10.29 6.13 2.01
C LYS A 202 -9.56 4.79 2.03
N MET A 203 -8.53 4.69 2.85
CA MET A 203 -7.79 3.45 3.10
C MET A 203 -8.40 2.78 4.34
N HIS A 204 -8.94 1.58 4.18
CA HIS A 204 -9.38 0.72 5.28
C HIS A 204 -8.27 -0.26 5.59
N MET A 205 -7.86 -0.36 6.84
CA MET A 205 -6.70 -1.14 7.23
C MET A 205 -6.90 -1.81 8.59
N ALA A 206 -6.35 -3.00 8.72
CA ALA A 206 -6.27 -3.72 9.98
C ALA A 206 -4.81 -3.94 10.38
N THR A 207 -4.51 -3.74 11.66
CA THR A 207 -3.19 -4.03 12.24
C THR A 207 -3.31 -4.98 13.41
N ASP A 208 -2.22 -5.68 13.74
CA ASP A 208 -2.09 -6.36 15.01
C ASP A 208 -1.75 -5.38 16.15
N ARG A 209 -1.55 -5.90 17.38
CA ARG A 209 -1.18 -5.09 18.56
C ARG A 209 0.19 -4.43 18.45
N ALA A 210 1.08 -4.99 17.66
CA ALA A 210 2.40 -4.42 17.43
C ALA A 210 2.39 -3.40 16.28
N GLY A 211 1.26 -3.23 15.56
CA GLY A 211 1.10 -2.32 14.43
C GLY A 211 1.70 -2.89 13.12
N PHE A 212 1.79 -4.21 12.99
CA PHE A 212 1.97 -4.85 11.70
C PHE A 212 0.66 -4.81 10.94
N VAL A 213 0.71 -4.44 9.67
CA VAL A 213 -0.47 -4.41 8.81
C VAL A 213 -0.85 -5.83 8.42
N LEU A 214 -2.06 -6.24 8.82
CA LEU A 214 -2.62 -7.55 8.49
C LEU A 214 -3.23 -7.58 7.10
N GLY A 215 -3.89 -6.49 6.70
CA GLY A 215 -4.52 -6.33 5.39
C GLY A 215 -5.13 -4.93 5.25
N GLY A 216 -5.60 -4.63 4.04
CA GLY A 216 -6.27 -3.36 3.76
C GLY A 216 -6.73 -3.24 2.33
N HIS A 217 -7.67 -2.32 2.08
CA HIS A 217 -8.16 -1.98 0.76
C HIS A 217 -8.51 -0.50 0.66
N VAL A 218 -8.80 -0.04 -0.55
CA VAL A 218 -9.07 1.38 -0.84
C VAL A 218 -10.44 1.54 -1.46
N THR A 219 -11.17 2.56 -1.00
CA THR A 219 -12.47 2.97 -1.54
C THR A 219 -12.48 4.45 -1.90
N PRO A 220 -13.44 4.93 -2.73
CA PRO A 220 -13.71 6.37 -2.82
C PRO A 220 -13.97 6.96 -1.42
N ALA A 221 -13.53 8.21 -1.19
CA ALA A 221 -13.53 8.79 0.16
C ALA A 221 -14.93 8.97 0.77
N ASN A 222 -15.99 9.00 -0.03
CA ASN A 222 -17.38 9.19 0.41
C ASN A 222 -18.06 7.92 0.92
N LEU A 223 -17.47 6.73 0.73
CA LEU A 223 -18.08 5.50 1.22
C LEU A 223 -18.02 5.40 2.75
N SER A 224 -19.05 4.78 3.34
CA SER A 224 -19.14 4.59 4.79
C SER A 224 -18.19 3.51 5.28
N ASP A 225 -17.50 3.78 6.39
CA ASP A 225 -16.61 2.82 7.04
C ASP A 225 -17.37 1.56 7.49
N THR A 226 -18.62 1.72 7.94
CA THR A 226 -19.49 0.63 8.38
C THR A 226 -19.70 -0.43 7.29
N GLY A 227 -19.90 -0.01 6.04
CA GLY A 227 -20.13 -0.92 4.90
C GLY A 227 -18.90 -1.72 4.49
N GLU A 228 -17.71 -1.18 4.70
CA GLU A 228 -16.45 -1.78 4.27
C GLU A 228 -15.82 -2.72 5.33
N PHE A 229 -16.39 -2.74 6.55
CA PHE A 229 -15.88 -3.57 7.65
C PHE A 229 -15.85 -5.06 7.29
N THR A 230 -16.98 -5.60 6.86
CA THR A 230 -17.09 -7.03 6.53
C THR A 230 -16.13 -7.43 5.42
N ARG A 231 -16.00 -6.58 4.39
CA ARG A 231 -15.05 -6.81 3.29
C ARG A 231 -13.60 -6.88 3.79
N LEU A 232 -13.20 -5.94 4.66
CA LEU A 232 -11.87 -5.95 5.25
C LEU A 232 -11.66 -7.21 6.09
N MET A 233 -12.63 -7.55 6.94
CA MET A 233 -12.52 -8.73 7.81
C MET A 233 -12.46 -10.06 7.03
N GLN A 234 -13.11 -10.14 5.87
CA GLN A 234 -13.05 -11.33 4.99
C GLN A 234 -11.69 -11.56 4.36
N SER A 235 -10.91 -10.49 4.16
CA SER A 235 -9.54 -10.58 3.63
C SER A 235 -8.50 -10.93 4.70
N LEU A 236 -8.88 -10.96 5.99
CA LEU A 236 -7.96 -11.28 7.07
C LEU A 236 -8.05 -12.75 7.49
N ASP A 237 -6.89 -13.37 7.63
CA ASP A 237 -6.77 -14.71 8.20
C ASP A 237 -6.48 -14.57 9.71
N LEU A 238 -7.55 -14.42 10.53
CA LEU A 238 -7.47 -14.31 11.97
C LEU A 238 -7.70 -15.65 12.66
N GLN A 239 -7.09 -15.84 13.82
CA GLN A 239 -7.29 -17.02 14.64
C GLN A 239 -8.73 -17.02 15.26
N PRO A 240 -9.28 -18.20 15.59
CA PRO A 240 -10.53 -18.29 16.35
C PRO A 240 -10.45 -17.43 17.63
N HIS A 241 -11.56 -16.80 18.00
CA HIS A 241 -11.69 -15.92 19.16
C HIS A 241 -10.82 -14.65 19.12
N ALA A 242 -10.26 -14.29 17.98
CA ALA A 242 -9.51 -13.05 17.83
C ALA A 242 -10.33 -11.84 18.26
N ALA A 243 -9.72 -10.91 19.00
CA ALA A 243 -10.37 -9.68 19.41
C ALA A 243 -10.29 -8.64 18.29
N VAL A 244 -11.44 -8.15 17.81
CA VAL A 244 -11.51 -7.15 16.74
C VAL A 244 -11.91 -5.81 17.32
N LEU A 245 -10.95 -4.87 17.36
CA LEU A 245 -11.16 -3.53 17.89
C LEU A 245 -11.42 -2.55 16.76
N ALA A 246 -12.48 -1.76 16.85
CA ALA A 246 -12.82 -0.74 15.87
C ALA A 246 -13.51 0.46 16.55
N ASP A 247 -13.49 1.59 15.84
CA ASP A 247 -14.11 2.80 16.34
C ASP A 247 -15.66 2.77 16.22
N LYS A 248 -16.33 3.75 16.84
CA LYS A 248 -17.78 3.91 16.78
C LYS A 248 -18.34 4.11 15.36
N GLY A 249 -17.51 4.46 14.38
CA GLY A 249 -17.89 4.56 12.97
C GLY A 249 -18.25 3.22 12.36
N TYR A 250 -17.73 2.12 12.93
CA TYR A 250 -18.04 0.75 12.51
C TYR A 250 -19.23 0.11 13.25
N ALA A 251 -19.82 0.82 14.22
CA ALA A 251 -20.91 0.30 15.04
C ALA A 251 -22.18 0.10 14.22
N SER A 252 -22.54 -1.15 13.96
CA SER A 252 -23.80 -1.58 13.36
C SER A 252 -24.15 -2.98 13.85
N ALA A 253 -25.43 -3.35 13.85
CA ALA A 253 -25.86 -4.71 14.14
C ALA A 253 -25.18 -5.71 13.21
N LYS A 254 -25.21 -5.46 11.89
CA LYS A 254 -24.59 -6.30 10.87
C LYS A 254 -23.13 -6.63 11.17
N ASN A 255 -22.33 -5.64 11.59
CA ASN A 255 -20.90 -5.87 11.85
C ASN A 255 -20.68 -6.67 13.13
N ARG A 256 -21.52 -6.48 14.17
CA ARG A 256 -21.48 -7.27 15.40
C ARG A 256 -21.93 -8.71 15.16
N ASP A 257 -23.02 -8.90 14.41
CA ASP A 257 -23.52 -10.23 14.03
C ASP A 257 -22.43 -10.98 13.23
N TYR A 258 -21.76 -10.32 12.29
CA TYR A 258 -20.64 -10.91 11.55
C TYR A 258 -19.49 -11.38 12.48
N LEU A 259 -19.12 -10.57 13.48
CA LEU A 259 -18.09 -10.97 14.45
C LEU A 259 -18.53 -12.18 15.28
N GLN A 260 -19.78 -12.20 15.72
CA GLN A 260 -20.37 -13.29 16.49
C GLN A 260 -20.43 -14.58 15.67
N GLU A 261 -20.90 -14.52 14.41
CA GLU A 261 -20.97 -15.68 13.50
C GLU A 261 -19.59 -16.30 13.24
N ARG A 262 -18.54 -15.48 13.21
CA ARG A 262 -17.15 -15.93 13.03
C ARG A 262 -16.46 -16.32 14.34
N GLY A 263 -17.15 -16.21 15.47
CA GLY A 263 -16.58 -16.50 16.78
C GLY A 263 -15.50 -15.50 17.22
N TYR A 264 -15.49 -14.28 16.68
CA TYR A 264 -14.57 -13.22 17.06
C TYR A 264 -15.09 -12.45 18.27
N THR A 265 -14.19 -11.96 19.12
CA THR A 265 -14.56 -11.09 20.24
C THR A 265 -14.87 -9.68 19.73
N ASP A 266 -16.10 -9.21 19.97
CA ASP A 266 -16.54 -7.86 19.59
C ASP A 266 -15.87 -6.78 20.44
N GLY A 267 -14.98 -6.02 19.82
CA GLY A 267 -14.33 -4.83 20.34
C GLY A 267 -14.74 -3.55 19.60
N ILE A 268 -15.88 -3.53 18.89
CA ILE A 268 -16.38 -2.30 18.25
C ILE A 268 -16.91 -1.36 19.35
N MET A 269 -16.44 -0.10 19.35
CA MET A 269 -16.90 0.92 20.31
C MET A 269 -18.41 1.14 20.18
N SER A 270 -19.07 1.36 21.31
CA SER A 270 -20.49 1.72 21.34
C SER A 270 -20.71 3.16 20.87
N ARG A 271 -21.79 3.38 20.13
CA ARG A 271 -22.19 4.68 19.60
C ARG A 271 -23.49 5.13 20.28
N ALA A 272 -23.53 6.38 20.72
CA ALA A 272 -24.78 6.99 21.17
C ALA A 272 -25.79 7.06 20.01
N VAL A 273 -27.04 6.74 20.27
CA VAL A 273 -28.15 6.86 19.31
C VAL A 273 -29.11 7.96 19.76
N ARG A 274 -29.93 8.44 18.85
CA ARG A 274 -30.89 9.52 19.15
C ARG A 274 -31.82 9.06 20.31
N GLY A 275 -31.89 9.85 21.36
CA GLY A 275 -32.70 9.55 22.56
C GLY A 275 -32.04 8.65 23.59
N ARG A 276 -30.83 8.10 23.35
CA ARG A 276 -30.13 7.26 24.34
C ARG A 276 -28.64 7.67 24.39
N SER A 277 -28.22 8.16 25.55
CA SER A 277 -26.80 8.35 25.87
C SER A 277 -26.12 7.02 26.17
N LEU A 278 -24.80 6.98 26.07
CA LEU A 278 -24.01 5.83 26.49
C LEU A 278 -24.09 5.65 28.00
N THR A 279 -24.25 4.40 28.45
CA THR A 279 -24.13 4.03 29.86
C THR A 279 -22.69 4.20 30.36
N GLU A 280 -22.47 4.21 31.66
CA GLU A 280 -21.12 4.27 32.22
C GLU A 280 -20.28 3.05 31.88
N GLU A 281 -20.90 1.87 31.78
CA GLU A 281 -20.24 0.65 31.31
C GLU A 281 -19.81 0.76 29.83
N GLU A 282 -20.68 1.27 28.96
CA GLU A 282 -20.36 1.51 27.56
C GLU A 282 -19.24 2.55 27.40
N LYS A 283 -19.23 3.59 28.23
CA LYS A 283 -18.15 4.58 28.26
C LYS A 283 -16.83 3.98 28.76
N ALA A 284 -16.88 3.15 29.80
CA ALA A 284 -15.70 2.45 30.33
C ALA A 284 -15.12 1.50 29.30
N ARG A 285 -15.98 0.69 28.63
CA ARG A 285 -15.59 -0.18 27.52
C ARG A 285 -14.96 0.60 26.36
N ASN A 286 -15.55 1.72 25.97
CA ASN A 286 -14.98 2.56 24.90
C ASN A 286 -13.62 3.12 25.31
N ARG A 287 -13.40 3.52 26.57
CA ARG A 287 -12.09 3.95 27.08
C ARG A 287 -11.04 2.85 26.97
N SER A 288 -11.38 1.62 27.37
CA SER A 288 -10.45 0.49 27.28
C SER A 288 -10.07 0.16 25.83
N ILE A 289 -11.01 0.23 24.88
CA ILE A 289 -10.74 0.03 23.45
C ILE A 289 -9.84 1.15 22.90
N SER A 290 -10.09 2.40 23.29
CA SER A 290 -9.30 3.56 22.84
C SER A 290 -7.80 3.44 23.14
N ILE A 291 -7.45 2.79 24.26
CA ILE A 291 -6.05 2.58 24.68
C ILE A 291 -5.27 1.80 23.61
N TYR A 292 -5.92 0.88 22.91
CA TYR A 292 -5.24 0.06 21.89
C TYR A 292 -5.31 0.69 20.50
N ARG A 293 -6.29 1.55 20.23
CA ARG A 293 -6.48 2.13 18.90
C ARG A 293 -5.36 3.07 18.44
N TYR A 294 -4.59 3.65 19.38
CA TYR A 294 -3.45 4.50 19.01
C TYR A 294 -2.45 3.76 18.10
N VAL A 295 -2.39 2.43 18.17
CA VAL A 295 -1.46 1.62 17.36
C VAL A 295 -1.76 1.74 15.86
N VAL A 296 -3.02 1.58 15.48
CA VAL A 296 -3.40 1.72 14.07
C VAL A 296 -3.26 3.18 13.60
N GLU A 297 -3.55 4.14 14.48
CA GLU A 297 -3.36 5.57 14.20
C GLU A 297 -1.89 5.91 13.97
N GLN A 298 -0.97 5.37 14.81
CA GLN A 298 0.48 5.48 14.60
C GLN A 298 0.93 4.84 13.29
N THR A 299 0.34 3.69 12.93
CA THR A 299 0.64 3.00 11.67
C THR A 299 0.22 3.87 10.48
N PHE A 300 -0.98 4.45 10.49
CA PHE A 300 -1.38 5.44 9.49
C PHE A 300 -0.46 6.67 9.46
N GLY A 301 -0.08 7.17 10.64
CA GLY A 301 0.88 8.26 10.76
C GLY A 301 2.23 7.95 10.10
N THR A 302 2.72 6.72 10.28
CA THR A 302 3.95 6.24 9.66
C THR A 302 3.81 6.09 8.15
N LEU A 303 2.73 5.48 7.66
CA LEU A 303 2.44 5.35 6.23
C LEU A 303 2.37 6.72 5.55
N LYS A 304 1.71 7.70 6.19
CA LYS A 304 1.60 9.05 5.64
C LYS A 304 2.91 9.82 5.65
N ARG A 305 3.64 9.81 6.77
CA ARG A 305 4.86 10.63 6.93
C ARG A 305 6.08 10.00 6.26
N ARG A 306 6.26 8.68 6.42
CA ARG A 306 7.48 8.00 5.94
C ARG A 306 7.34 7.46 4.52
N TYR A 307 6.14 7.00 4.13
CA TYR A 307 5.88 6.38 2.83
C TYR A 307 5.11 7.29 1.87
N GLY A 308 4.78 8.52 2.30
CA GLY A 308 4.15 9.53 1.46
C GLY A 308 2.66 9.30 1.19
N LEU A 309 1.99 8.36 1.89
CA LEU A 309 0.57 8.05 1.68
C LEU A 309 -0.42 9.10 2.23
N PHE A 310 0.00 10.36 2.39
CA PHE A 310 -0.93 11.48 2.59
C PHE A 310 -1.60 11.90 1.27
N ARG A 311 -0.94 11.61 0.13
CA ARG A 311 -1.42 11.82 -1.22
C ARG A 311 -1.04 10.63 -2.10
N ALA A 312 -1.99 10.10 -2.88
CA ALA A 312 -1.73 9.05 -3.86
C ALA A 312 -0.72 9.53 -4.90
N ARG A 313 0.23 8.68 -5.28
CA ARG A 313 1.18 8.98 -6.36
C ARG A 313 0.57 8.78 -7.73
N TYR A 314 -0.42 7.91 -7.82
CA TYR A 314 -1.00 7.46 -9.08
C TYR A 314 -2.48 7.79 -9.12
N VAL A 315 -3.01 7.95 -10.33
CA VAL A 315 -4.45 8.15 -10.58
C VAL A 315 -5.14 6.79 -10.63
N GLY A 316 -6.28 6.68 -9.96
CA GLY A 316 -7.14 5.51 -9.95
C GLY A 316 -7.05 4.67 -8.67
N ARG A 317 -8.18 4.08 -8.30
CA ARG A 317 -8.38 3.32 -7.06
C ARG A 317 -7.45 2.10 -6.97
N LEU A 318 -7.39 1.29 -8.03
CA LEU A 318 -6.55 0.08 -8.05
C LEU A 318 -5.07 0.39 -7.83
N LYS A 319 -4.56 1.48 -8.40
CA LYS A 319 -3.17 1.88 -8.22
C LYS A 319 -2.91 2.41 -6.82
N THR A 320 -3.88 3.12 -6.23
CA THR A 320 -3.80 3.60 -4.85
C THR A 320 -3.86 2.43 -3.85
N GLU A 321 -4.66 1.39 -4.14
CA GLU A 321 -4.72 0.16 -3.33
C GLU A 321 -3.41 -0.63 -3.43
N ALA A 322 -2.87 -0.80 -4.63
CA ALA A 322 -1.55 -1.40 -4.84
C ALA A 322 -0.45 -0.63 -4.08
N GLU A 323 -0.53 0.70 -4.04
CA GLU A 323 0.39 1.54 -3.28
C GLU A 323 0.26 1.33 -1.77
N LEU A 324 -0.96 1.25 -1.23
CA LEU A 324 -1.22 0.95 0.18
C LEU A 324 -0.61 -0.41 0.56
N LEU A 325 -0.91 -1.46 -0.21
CA LEU A 325 -0.43 -2.81 0.09
C LEU A 325 1.09 -2.93 -0.02
N LEU A 326 1.71 -2.33 -1.03
CA LEU A 326 3.15 -2.30 -1.17
C LEU A 326 3.83 -1.52 -0.02
N CYS A 327 3.27 -0.39 0.40
CA CYS A 327 3.76 0.34 1.57
C CYS A 327 3.56 -0.45 2.87
N SER A 328 2.49 -1.23 2.99
CA SER A 328 2.24 -2.13 4.12
C SER A 328 3.29 -3.23 4.21
N ILE A 329 3.62 -3.86 3.08
CA ILE A 329 4.72 -4.83 3.00
C ILE A 329 6.04 -4.18 3.43
N ALA A 330 6.37 -3.03 2.86
CA ALA A 330 7.62 -2.32 3.16
C ALA A 330 7.71 -1.91 4.64
N LEU A 331 6.58 -1.49 5.25
CA LEU A 331 6.48 -1.16 6.67
C LEU A 331 6.68 -2.40 7.54
N ASN A 332 5.98 -3.50 7.24
CA ASN A 332 6.06 -4.74 8.02
C ASN A 332 7.50 -5.29 8.02
N LEU A 333 8.12 -5.38 6.86
CA LEU A 333 9.50 -5.84 6.73
C LEU A 333 10.49 -4.96 7.49
N ARG A 334 10.35 -3.63 7.40
CA ARG A 334 11.22 -2.71 8.11
C ARG A 334 11.06 -2.82 9.62
N LYS A 335 9.83 -2.93 10.08
CA LYS A 335 9.52 -3.10 11.50
C LYS A 335 10.09 -4.40 12.03
N ALA A 336 9.90 -5.50 11.32
CA ALA A 336 10.42 -6.80 11.69
C ALA A 336 11.96 -6.82 11.73
N ALA A 337 12.63 -6.24 10.75
CA ALA A 337 14.09 -6.12 10.74
C ALA A 337 14.60 -5.32 11.95
N THR A 338 13.92 -4.21 12.31
CA THR A 338 14.31 -3.39 13.49
C THR A 338 14.08 -4.12 14.81
N MET A 339 13.13 -5.07 14.90
CA MET A 339 12.87 -5.84 16.12
C MET A 339 13.90 -6.95 16.35
N LEU A 340 14.62 -7.36 15.31
CA LEU A 340 15.64 -8.42 15.36
C LEU A 340 17.08 -7.89 15.37
N SER A 341 17.27 -6.59 15.12
CA SER A 341 18.54 -5.87 15.25
C SER A 341 18.81 -5.46 16.68
#